data_1f173a2d10391b1c546801de828a0a84
#
_entry.id   1f173a2d10391b1c546801de828a0a84
#
_cell.length_a   1.000
_cell.length_b   1.000
_cell.length_c   1.000
_cell.angle_alpha   90.00
_cell.angle_beta   90.00
_cell.angle_gamma   90.00
#
_symmetry.space_group_name_H-M   'P 1'
#
loop_
_entity.id
_entity.type
_entity.pdbx_description
1 polymer ?
#
loop_
_entity_poly.entity_id
_entity_poly.type
_entity_poly.pdbx_seq_one_letter_code
_entity_poly.pdbx_strand_id
1 'polypeptide(L)'
;MKPTLRQIEEREKQKKEKRQIDTLIKYDRAKICPKCGELMRYAFGEVFKCDNCGAEELTSFGKVRKYIEDHGPSNAANISDGTGVPVSTINRYLREGRIEIPDGSDSYIKCEDCGAEIRYGRYCPACAAKHNKGQNVGIFNSEAGEV
;
A
#
# COMPACT_ATOMS: atom_id res chain seq x y z
N MET A 1 28.26 24.25 -20.49
CA MET A 1 28.63 23.04 -21.28
C MET A 1 27.41 22.20 -21.53
N LYS A 2 27.19 21.81 -22.77
CA LYS A 2 26.08 20.88 -23.10
C LYS A 2 26.53 19.45 -22.77
N PRO A 3 25.64 18.60 -22.20
CA PRO A 3 25.99 17.21 -21.90
C PRO A 3 26.27 16.43 -23.19
N THR A 4 27.21 15.52 -23.14
CA THR A 4 27.51 14.63 -24.25
C THR A 4 26.42 13.57 -24.41
N LEU A 5 26.30 12.97 -25.60
CA LEU A 5 25.31 11.91 -25.86
C LEU A 5 25.41 10.76 -24.84
N ARG A 6 26.62 10.33 -24.50
CA ARG A 6 26.87 9.30 -23.47
C ARG A 6 26.33 9.70 -22.10
N GLN A 7 26.50 10.96 -21.69
CA GLN A 7 25.99 11.47 -20.43
C GLN A 7 24.46 11.54 -20.41
N ILE A 8 23.83 11.78 -21.55
CA ILE A 8 22.38 11.78 -21.69
C ILE A 8 21.84 10.35 -21.55
N GLU A 9 22.43 9.40 -22.27
CA GLU A 9 22.07 7.98 -22.22
C GLU A 9 22.22 7.39 -20.79
N GLU A 10 23.32 7.70 -20.12
CA GLU A 10 23.54 7.28 -18.73
C GLU A 10 22.47 7.85 -17.76
N ARG A 11 22.13 9.13 -17.92
CA ARG A 11 21.07 9.76 -17.12
C ARG A 11 19.69 9.14 -17.37
N GLU A 12 19.38 8.83 -18.62
CA GLU A 12 18.12 8.17 -18.97
C GLU A 12 18.06 6.76 -18.42
N LYS A 13 19.17 6.01 -18.50
CA LYS A 13 19.28 4.68 -17.90
C LYS A 13 19.09 4.72 -16.38
N GLN A 14 19.78 5.59 -15.68
CA GLN A 14 19.63 5.78 -14.23
C GLN A 14 18.20 6.19 -13.85
N LYS A 15 17.57 7.07 -14.63
CA LYS A 15 16.20 7.49 -14.41
C LYS A 15 15.19 6.34 -14.60
N LYS A 16 15.43 5.46 -15.56
CA LYS A 16 14.63 4.26 -15.80
C LYS A 16 14.77 3.25 -14.66
N GLU A 17 16.00 2.98 -14.23
CA GLU A 17 16.29 2.08 -13.10
C GLU A 17 15.64 2.59 -11.80
N LYS A 18 15.77 3.89 -11.51
CA LYS A 18 15.14 4.51 -10.35
C LYS A 18 13.62 4.34 -10.36
N ARG A 19 12.96 4.57 -11.50
CA ARG A 19 11.51 4.37 -11.64
C ARG A 19 11.08 2.92 -11.41
N GLN A 20 11.89 1.95 -11.85
CA GLN A 20 11.61 0.53 -11.61
C GLN A 20 11.73 0.19 -10.13
N ILE A 21 12.77 0.68 -9.46
CA ILE A 21 12.96 0.50 -8.00
C ILE A 21 11.82 1.15 -7.23
N ASP A 22 11.46 2.40 -7.53
CA ASP A 22 10.34 3.10 -6.88
C ASP A 22 9.02 2.34 -7.05
N THR A 23 8.81 1.74 -8.22
CA THR A 23 7.62 0.91 -8.48
C THR A 23 7.64 -0.36 -7.65
N LEU A 24 8.76 -1.05 -7.54
CA LEU A 24 8.90 -2.25 -6.71
C LEU A 24 8.67 -1.94 -5.22
N ILE A 25 9.20 -0.82 -4.74
CA ILE A 25 8.99 -0.35 -3.36
C ILE A 25 7.52 -0.03 -3.12
N LYS A 26 6.87 0.66 -4.05
CA LYS A 26 5.45 1.00 -3.96
C LYS A 26 4.54 -0.22 -3.83
N TYR A 27 4.89 -1.32 -4.46
CA TYR A 27 4.12 -2.57 -4.40
C TYR A 27 4.66 -3.59 -3.38
N ASP A 28 5.45 -3.15 -2.42
CA ASP A 28 6.06 -4.00 -1.38
C ASP A 28 6.86 -5.19 -1.95
N ARG A 29 7.48 -5.04 -3.11
CA ARG A 29 8.32 -6.07 -3.74
C ARG A 29 9.82 -5.86 -3.54
N ALA A 30 10.19 -4.70 -3.08
CA ALA A 30 11.56 -4.36 -2.74
C ALA A 30 11.60 -3.27 -1.66
N LYS A 31 12.72 -3.15 -0.98
CA LYS A 31 12.97 -2.17 0.07
C LYS A 31 14.44 -1.78 0.08
N ILE A 32 14.77 -0.62 0.58
CA ILE A 32 16.16 -0.23 0.83
C ILE A 32 16.61 -0.81 2.19
N CYS A 33 17.74 -1.50 2.18
CA CYS A 33 18.30 -2.10 3.39
C CYS A 33 18.71 -1.01 4.40
N PRO A 34 18.20 -1.04 5.64
CA PRO A 34 18.56 -0.05 6.65
C PRO A 34 20.01 -0.19 7.15
N LYS A 35 20.66 -1.33 6.88
CA LYS A 35 22.04 -1.58 7.33
C LYS A 35 23.10 -1.13 6.33
N CYS A 36 22.92 -1.41 5.04
CA CYS A 36 23.94 -1.14 4.03
C CYS A 36 23.49 -0.21 2.89
N GLY A 37 22.20 0.16 2.84
CA GLY A 37 21.66 1.04 1.80
C GLY A 37 21.41 0.36 0.45
N GLU A 38 21.71 -0.92 0.31
CA GLU A 38 21.45 -1.69 -0.92
C GLU A 38 19.99 -2.16 -1.01
N LEU A 39 19.59 -2.62 -2.18
CA LEU A 39 18.23 -3.09 -2.43
C LEU A 39 18.00 -4.45 -1.78
N MET A 40 16.97 -4.55 -0.95
CA MET A 40 16.45 -5.82 -0.45
C MET A 40 15.36 -6.32 -1.39
N ARG A 41 15.38 -7.61 -1.69
CA ARG A 41 14.39 -8.27 -2.54
C ARG A 41 13.47 -9.15 -1.72
N TYR A 42 12.25 -9.31 -2.21
CA TYR A 42 11.29 -10.23 -1.62
C TYR A 42 11.83 -11.66 -1.67
N ALA A 43 11.80 -12.30 -0.52
CA ALA A 43 12.09 -13.72 -0.37
C ALA A 43 10.83 -14.47 0.10
N PHE A 44 10.88 -15.77 0.10
CA PHE A 44 9.77 -16.59 0.55
C PHE A 44 9.42 -16.30 2.03
N GLY A 45 8.15 -16.36 2.38
CA GLY A 45 7.66 -16.20 3.75
C GLY A 45 7.45 -14.77 4.21
N GLU A 46 7.13 -13.84 3.27
CA GLU A 46 6.87 -12.43 3.57
C GLU A 46 8.08 -11.70 4.20
N VAL A 47 9.26 -12.02 3.71
CA VAL A 47 10.53 -11.45 4.17
C VAL A 47 11.27 -10.80 3.03
N PHE A 48 11.84 -9.63 3.28
CA PHE A 48 12.86 -9.03 2.43
C PHE A 48 14.24 -9.51 2.85
N LYS A 49 15.08 -9.85 1.89
CA LYS A 49 16.47 -10.24 2.11
C LYS A 49 17.41 -9.34 1.32
N CYS A 50 18.45 -8.88 1.97
CA CYS A 50 19.51 -8.10 1.35
C CYS A 50 20.59 -9.05 0.78
N ASP A 51 20.82 -8.95 -0.53
CA ASP A 51 21.86 -9.77 -1.19
C ASP A 51 23.28 -9.35 -0.80
N ASN A 52 23.46 -8.11 -0.35
CA ASN A 52 24.78 -7.59 0.03
C ASN A 52 25.20 -7.94 1.46
N CYS A 53 24.37 -7.64 2.46
CA CYS A 53 24.71 -7.85 3.88
C CYS A 53 23.96 -9.01 4.56
N GLY A 54 23.06 -9.67 3.85
CA GLY A 54 22.24 -10.76 4.38
C GLY A 54 21.18 -10.36 5.40
N ALA A 55 20.94 -9.08 5.62
CA ALA A 55 19.89 -8.61 6.51
C ALA A 55 18.50 -9.05 6.02
N GLU A 56 17.67 -9.42 6.97
CA GLU A 56 16.28 -9.82 6.70
C GLU A 56 15.32 -8.90 7.44
N GLU A 57 14.20 -8.56 6.79
CA GLU A 57 13.14 -7.75 7.36
C GLU A 57 11.77 -8.22 6.84
N LEU A 58 10.77 -8.25 7.73
CA LEU A 58 9.41 -8.58 7.33
C LEU A 58 8.86 -7.54 6.33
N THR A 59 8.10 -8.01 5.36
CA THR A 59 7.29 -7.14 4.49
C THR A 59 6.23 -6.40 5.31
N SER A 60 5.64 -5.35 4.76
CA SER A 60 4.51 -4.65 5.40
C SER A 60 3.36 -5.62 5.72
N PHE A 61 3.04 -6.51 4.80
CA PHE A 61 2.04 -7.55 5.02
C PHE A 61 2.47 -8.56 6.12
N GLY A 62 3.72 -8.98 6.13
CA GLY A 62 4.28 -9.86 7.15
C GLY A 62 4.21 -9.25 8.56
N LYS A 63 4.47 -7.95 8.68
CA LYS A 63 4.33 -7.20 9.94
C LYS A 63 2.88 -7.17 10.44
N VAL A 64 1.94 -6.88 9.54
CA VAL A 64 0.51 -6.85 9.85
C VAL A 64 0.00 -8.24 10.27
N ARG A 65 0.37 -9.27 9.52
CA ARG A 65 0.01 -10.65 9.83
C ARG A 65 0.52 -11.08 11.19
N LYS A 66 1.79 -10.84 11.48
CA LYS A 66 2.39 -11.14 12.79
C LYS A 66 1.70 -10.41 13.93
N TYR A 67 1.37 -9.13 13.74
CA TYR A 67 0.62 -8.36 14.74
C TYR A 67 -0.74 -9.00 15.05
N ILE A 68 -1.48 -9.42 14.03
CA ILE A 68 -2.78 -10.07 14.20
C ILE A 68 -2.64 -11.44 14.88
N GLU A 69 -1.60 -12.21 14.55
CA GLU A 69 -1.30 -13.49 15.20
C GLU A 69 -0.99 -13.30 16.70
N ASP A 70 -0.26 -12.25 17.07
CA ASP A 70 0.15 -11.98 18.45
C ASP A 70 -0.95 -11.31 19.30
N HIS A 71 -1.75 -10.42 18.72
CA HIS A 71 -2.73 -9.58 19.43
C HIS A 71 -4.20 -9.93 19.12
N GLY A 72 -4.44 -10.78 18.13
CA GLY A 72 -5.76 -11.09 17.63
C GLY A 72 -6.32 -10.03 16.67
N PRO A 73 -7.58 -10.20 16.23
CA PRO A 73 -8.22 -9.26 15.30
C PRO A 73 -8.24 -7.85 15.88
N SER A 74 -7.79 -6.89 15.08
CA SER A 74 -7.68 -5.49 15.46
C SER A 74 -8.11 -4.58 14.32
N ASN A 75 -8.53 -3.36 14.62
CA ASN A 75 -8.85 -2.39 13.59
C ASN A 75 -7.58 -1.83 12.92
N ALA A 76 -7.75 -1.20 11.76
CA ALA A 76 -6.63 -0.69 10.97
C ALA A 76 -5.78 0.34 11.73
N ALA A 77 -6.37 1.16 12.59
CA ALA A 77 -5.65 2.15 13.39
C ALA A 77 -4.71 1.48 14.40
N ASN A 78 -5.19 0.49 15.14
CA ASN A 78 -4.38 -0.25 16.12
C ASN A 78 -3.26 -1.03 15.45
N ILE A 79 -3.52 -1.66 14.32
CA ILE A 79 -2.50 -2.36 13.52
C ILE A 79 -1.44 -1.37 13.02
N SER A 80 -1.84 -0.22 12.53
CA SER A 80 -0.93 0.84 12.08
C SER A 80 -0.03 1.33 13.21
N ASP A 81 -0.58 1.60 14.37
CA ASP A 81 0.17 2.05 15.54
C ASP A 81 1.17 0.99 16.03
N GLY A 82 0.79 -0.28 16.00
CA GLY A 82 1.65 -1.38 16.44
C GLY A 82 2.71 -1.83 15.43
N THR A 83 2.48 -1.64 14.14
CA THR A 83 3.38 -2.13 13.07
C THR A 83 4.14 -1.03 12.35
N GLY A 84 3.66 0.21 12.41
CA GLY A 84 4.18 1.32 11.60
C GLY A 84 3.73 1.29 10.14
N VAL A 85 2.89 0.35 9.74
CA VAL A 85 2.34 0.26 8.39
C VAL A 85 1.21 1.28 8.23
N PRO A 86 1.19 2.09 7.15
CA PRO A 86 0.14 3.08 6.94
C PRO A 86 -1.27 2.47 6.91
N VAL A 87 -2.25 3.13 7.50
CA VAL A 87 -3.66 2.71 7.52
C VAL A 87 -4.19 2.46 6.11
N SER A 88 -3.79 3.28 5.13
CA SER A 88 -4.16 3.09 3.72
C SER A 88 -3.72 1.74 3.15
N THR A 89 -2.54 1.28 3.51
CA THR A 89 -2.00 -0.04 3.12
C THR A 89 -2.78 -1.17 3.79
N ILE A 90 -3.10 -1.04 5.07
CA ILE A 90 -3.89 -2.01 5.82
C ILE A 90 -5.31 -2.11 5.25
N ASN A 91 -5.94 -0.98 4.95
CA ASN A 91 -7.26 -0.94 4.30
C ASN A 91 -7.24 -1.61 2.92
N ARG A 92 -6.15 -1.46 2.17
CA ARG A 92 -5.95 -2.17 0.91
C ARG A 92 -5.92 -3.69 1.12
N TYR A 93 -5.19 -4.18 2.11
CA TYR A 93 -5.14 -5.61 2.44
C TYR A 93 -6.49 -6.17 2.84
N LEU A 94 -7.27 -5.43 3.62
CA LEU A 94 -8.65 -5.79 3.97
C LEU A 94 -9.57 -5.84 2.74
N ARG A 95 -9.46 -4.86 1.86
CA ARG A 95 -10.23 -4.79 0.60
C ARG A 95 -9.89 -5.92 -0.36
N GLU A 96 -8.63 -6.29 -0.43
CA GLU A 96 -8.13 -7.39 -1.27
C GLU A 96 -8.39 -8.77 -0.66
N GLY A 97 -8.92 -8.85 0.56
CA GLY A 97 -9.17 -10.10 1.27
C GLY A 97 -7.90 -10.83 1.76
N ARG A 98 -6.77 -10.12 1.84
CA ARG A 98 -5.50 -10.68 2.34
C ARG A 98 -5.48 -10.81 3.87
N ILE A 99 -6.19 -9.96 4.54
CA ILE A 99 -6.50 -10.04 5.98
C ILE A 99 -8.00 -9.97 6.18
N GLU A 100 -8.50 -10.66 7.20
CA GLU A 100 -9.91 -10.70 7.55
C GLU A 100 -10.12 -10.27 9.00
N ILE A 101 -11.20 -9.54 9.21
CA ILE A 101 -11.69 -9.23 10.55
C ILE A 101 -12.95 -10.10 10.74
N PRO A 102 -12.97 -11.00 11.73
CA PRO A 102 -14.15 -11.85 11.99
C PRO A 102 -15.40 -11.03 12.27
N ASP A 103 -16.55 -11.50 11.79
CA ASP A 103 -17.83 -10.87 12.05
C ASP A 103 -18.13 -10.81 13.55
N GLY A 104 -18.64 -9.67 14.00
CA GLY A 104 -18.99 -9.44 15.40
C GLY A 104 -17.79 -9.20 16.33
N SER A 105 -16.58 -9.00 15.79
CA SER A 105 -15.42 -8.59 16.60
C SER A 105 -15.51 -7.11 16.97
N ASP A 106 -14.93 -6.73 18.11
CA ASP A 106 -14.81 -5.32 18.55
C ASP A 106 -13.89 -4.48 17.63
N SER A 107 -13.32 -5.13 16.62
CA SER A 107 -12.44 -4.49 15.63
C SER A 107 -13.19 -3.77 14.52
N TYR A 108 -14.50 -3.90 14.43
CA TYR A 108 -15.32 -3.12 13.50
C TYR A 108 -15.28 -1.64 13.88
N ILE A 109 -15.20 -0.80 12.87
CA ILE A 109 -15.32 0.64 13.01
C ILE A 109 -16.67 1.11 12.49
N LYS A 110 -17.08 2.29 12.89
CA LYS A 110 -18.38 2.85 12.48
C LYS A 110 -18.21 3.80 11.30
N CYS A 111 -19.12 3.71 10.35
CA CYS A 111 -19.24 4.69 9.28
C CYS A 111 -19.44 6.09 9.88
N GLU A 112 -18.64 7.07 9.47
CA GLU A 112 -18.72 8.44 9.99
C GLU A 112 -20.05 9.15 9.63
N ASP A 113 -20.75 8.67 8.63
CA ASP A 113 -21.97 9.28 8.11
C ASP A 113 -23.25 8.63 8.69
N CYS A 114 -23.39 7.32 8.63
CA CYS A 114 -24.58 6.61 9.04
C CYS A 114 -24.43 5.72 10.29
N GLY A 115 -23.22 5.57 10.82
CA GLY A 115 -22.94 4.74 11.99
C GLY A 115 -22.97 3.23 11.75
N ALA A 116 -23.14 2.75 10.51
CA ALA A 116 -23.08 1.34 10.19
C ALA A 116 -21.69 0.75 10.48
N GLU A 117 -21.63 -0.50 10.91
CA GLU A 117 -20.37 -1.19 11.13
C GLU A 117 -19.67 -1.50 9.81
N ILE A 118 -18.40 -1.14 9.72
CA ILE A 118 -17.53 -1.35 8.56
C ILE A 118 -16.20 -1.96 8.97
N ARG A 119 -15.59 -2.70 8.06
CA ARG A 119 -14.30 -3.37 8.31
C ARG A 119 -13.10 -2.47 8.03
N TYR A 120 -13.23 -1.54 7.09
CA TYR A 120 -12.18 -0.64 6.65
C TYR A 120 -12.76 0.67 6.09
N GLY A 121 -11.90 1.69 6.00
CA GLY A 121 -12.28 2.98 5.46
C GLY A 121 -13.00 3.88 6.47
N ARG A 122 -13.58 4.96 6.01
CA ARG A 122 -14.32 5.96 6.80
C ARG A 122 -15.83 5.84 6.63
N TYR A 123 -16.28 5.39 5.47
CA TYR A 123 -17.67 5.30 5.07
C TYR A 123 -18.04 3.89 4.63
N CYS A 124 -19.27 3.49 4.90
CA CYS A 124 -19.84 2.29 4.30
C CYS A 124 -19.95 2.46 2.77
N PRO A 125 -20.10 1.36 1.99
CA PRO A 125 -20.21 1.46 0.54
C PRO A 125 -21.30 2.41 0.04
N ALA A 126 -22.44 2.45 0.72
CA ALA A 126 -23.55 3.34 0.37
C ALA A 126 -23.21 4.82 0.60
N CYS A 127 -22.60 5.16 1.74
CA CYS A 127 -22.18 6.53 2.04
C CYS A 127 -20.98 6.96 1.21
N ALA A 128 -20.02 6.08 0.97
CA ALA A 128 -18.90 6.34 0.07
C ALA A 128 -19.37 6.69 -1.35
N ALA A 129 -20.38 6.02 -1.86
CA ALA A 129 -20.97 6.34 -3.16
C ALA A 129 -21.61 7.74 -3.20
N LYS A 130 -22.20 8.21 -2.09
CA LYS A 130 -22.73 9.58 -1.98
C LYS A 130 -21.63 10.63 -2.02
N HIS A 131 -20.53 10.40 -1.29
CA HIS A 131 -19.40 11.32 -1.24
C HIS A 131 -18.64 11.36 -2.57
N ASN A 132 -18.50 10.23 -3.27
CA ASN A 132 -17.81 10.16 -4.55
C ASN A 132 -18.59 10.83 -5.69
N LYS A 133 -19.92 10.90 -5.61
CA LYS A 133 -20.72 11.62 -6.62
C LYS A 133 -20.40 13.12 -6.71
N GLY A 134 -19.88 13.70 -5.62
CA GLY A 134 -19.42 15.09 -5.61
C GLY A 134 -18.03 15.31 -6.18
N GLN A 135 -17.25 14.26 -6.37
CA GLN A 135 -15.87 14.32 -6.86
C GLN A 135 -15.70 13.92 -8.33
N ASN A 136 -16.73 13.33 -8.94
CA ASN A 136 -16.77 13.10 -10.38
C ASN A 136 -17.19 14.38 -11.13
N VAL A 137 -16.45 15.45 -10.93
CA VAL A 137 -16.50 16.58 -11.86
C VAL A 137 -15.67 16.18 -13.07
N GLY A 138 -16.35 15.64 -14.05
CA GLY A 138 -16.00 15.33 -15.38
C GLY A 138 -14.58 15.59 -15.86
N ILE A 139 -13.81 14.54 -16.01
CA ILE A 139 -12.67 14.54 -16.91
C ILE A 139 -12.95 13.66 -18.15
N PHE A 140 -14.08 13.00 -18.20
CA PHE A 140 -14.52 12.28 -19.39
C PHE A 140 -15.98 12.60 -19.74
N ASN A 141 -16.22 13.81 -20.25
CA ASN A 141 -17.25 13.98 -21.24
C ASN A 141 -16.69 13.47 -22.57
N SER A 142 -16.73 12.18 -22.79
CA SER A 142 -16.80 11.69 -24.14
C SER A 142 -18.18 12.12 -24.64
N GLU A 143 -18.25 13.26 -25.29
CA GLU A 143 -19.34 13.56 -26.20
C GLU A 143 -19.32 12.42 -27.25
N ALA A 144 -20.19 11.44 -27.03
CA ALA A 144 -20.61 10.59 -28.11
C ALA A 144 -21.29 11.51 -29.12
N GLY A 145 -20.56 11.80 -30.19
CA GLY A 145 -21.12 12.54 -31.29
C GLY A 145 -22.33 11.79 -31.78
N GLU A 146 -23.46 12.43 -31.72
CA GLU A 146 -24.64 12.06 -32.48
C GLU A 146 -24.31 12.16 -33.94
N VAL A 147 -24.53 11.09 -34.64
CA VAL A 147 -24.78 11.09 -36.09
C VAL A 147 -26.27 11.01 -36.28
#